data_131f900b7f410376408b1fbd8c6d1225
#
_entry.id   131f900b7f410376408b1fbd8c6d1225
#
_cell.length_a   1.000
_cell.length_b   1.000
_cell.length_c   1.000
_cell.angle_alpha   90.00
_cell.angle_beta   90.00
_cell.angle_gamma   90.00
#
_symmetry.space_group_name_H-M   'P 1'
#
loop_
_entity.id
_entity.type
_entity.pdbx_description
1 polymer ?
#
loop_
_entity_poly.entity_id
_entity_poly.type
_entity_poly.pdbx_seq_one_letter_code
_entity_poly.pdbx_strand_id
1 'polypeptide(L)'
;RTFLRNISLLTLGGIASQKVMASNPTRSIPATDAISSATAGKKMGLQTYSLGQELLQDMPNGLNRLAKAGYTDLEIFGYREDTGKFGDYNPKNTTFIASKDYKKMVDDAGLRISSSHLTPSLREYTKENMPKFDEFWKKATDIHAELGVSCMVQPSLPRIENEDDAKVVSEIFNRAGEITKKAGILWGYHNHSNEFKRVLKAGEKPEQNPNPWAPPKGTYIEELFLKNTDPDKVMFELDVYWAVMGQQDPVEWMENYPNRFKLLHIKDRWIIGDSGMMNFPNIFKKAYEIGILGYYVELEGDKKGRTQFEGVEKSAAYLQAAPFVK
;
A
#
# COMPACT_ATOMS: atom_id res chain seq x y z
N ARG A 1 14.31 28.16 43.47
CA ARG A 1 14.39 27.21 44.60
C ARG A 1 14.04 25.84 44.04
N THR A 2 15.03 25.07 43.57
CA THR A 2 15.80 24.00 44.17
C THR A 2 14.94 22.95 44.90
N PHE A 3 14.90 21.72 44.42
CA PHE A 3 15.45 20.58 45.13
C PHE A 3 15.60 19.35 44.23
N LEU A 4 16.78 18.78 44.34
CA LEU A 4 17.36 17.59 43.73
C LEU A 4 17.12 16.33 44.58
N ARG A 5 17.33 15.16 43.91
CA ARG A 5 17.83 13.86 44.42
C ARG A 5 16.81 12.88 45.05
N ASN A 6 16.71 11.64 44.55
CA ASN A 6 17.61 10.56 44.98
C ASN A 6 17.50 9.33 44.06
N ILE A 7 18.68 8.79 43.79
CA ILE A 7 18.99 7.50 43.16
C ILE A 7 18.91 6.42 44.27
N SER A 8 18.42 5.23 43.97
CA SER A 8 18.86 4.01 44.65
C SER A 8 18.80 2.81 43.70
N LEU A 9 19.98 2.30 43.36
CA LEU A 9 20.24 0.94 42.90
C LEU A 9 19.99 -0.07 44.01
N LEU A 10 19.48 -1.25 43.67
CA LEU A 10 19.83 -2.50 44.37
C LEU A 10 19.73 -3.68 43.39
N THR A 11 20.79 -4.45 43.45
CA THR A 11 21.16 -5.59 42.62
C THR A 11 20.78 -6.93 43.30
N LEU A 12 20.69 -7.98 42.46
CA LEU A 12 21.11 -9.37 42.66
C LEU A 12 20.17 -10.44 43.28
N GLY A 13 20.15 -11.54 42.56
CA GLY A 13 20.06 -12.95 43.03
C GLY A 13 18.77 -13.64 42.64
N GLY A 14 18.69 -14.55 41.77
CA GLY A 14 19.41 -15.77 41.46
C GLY A 14 18.53 -16.99 41.74
N ILE A 15 18.59 -17.94 40.81
CA ILE A 15 18.37 -19.39 40.95
C ILE A 15 17.16 -19.97 40.22
N ALA A 16 17.54 -20.89 39.36
CA ALA A 16 16.81 -21.71 38.41
C ALA A 16 15.81 -22.71 39.04
N SER A 17 14.78 -23.06 38.27
CA SER A 17 14.34 -24.45 38.21
C SER A 17 13.65 -24.73 36.85
N GLN A 18 14.19 -25.70 36.12
CA GLN A 18 13.67 -26.26 34.89
C GLN A 18 12.35 -27.00 35.14
N LYS A 19 11.37 -26.79 34.30
CA LYS A 19 10.39 -27.81 33.94
C LYS A 19 10.18 -27.79 32.43
N VAL A 20 10.65 -28.84 31.81
CA VAL A 20 10.38 -29.26 30.44
C VAL A 20 8.88 -29.57 30.32
N MET A 21 8.21 -28.88 29.44
CA MET A 21 6.95 -29.32 28.87
C MET A 21 7.01 -29.12 27.35
N ALA A 22 6.62 -30.14 26.65
CA ALA A 22 6.69 -30.33 25.20
C ALA A 22 6.07 -29.15 24.44
N SER A 23 6.85 -28.53 23.57
CA SER A 23 6.42 -27.53 22.61
C SER A 23 6.04 -28.20 21.31
N ASN A 24 4.78 -28.08 20.91
CA ASN A 24 4.43 -28.20 19.51
C ASN A 24 5.20 -27.13 18.71
N PRO A 25 5.77 -27.47 17.56
CA PRO A 25 6.43 -26.47 16.73
C PRO A 25 5.35 -25.61 16.05
N THR A 26 5.01 -24.49 16.65
CA THR A 26 4.45 -23.38 15.90
C THR A 26 5.50 -22.98 14.86
N ARG A 27 5.20 -23.29 13.60
CA ARG A 27 5.95 -22.83 12.44
C ARG A 27 5.95 -21.30 12.51
N SER A 28 7.03 -20.73 13.01
CA SER A 28 7.30 -19.29 12.92
C SER A 28 7.25 -18.95 11.45
N ILE A 29 6.37 -18.03 11.06
CA ILE A 29 6.43 -17.34 9.78
C ILE A 29 7.87 -16.82 9.69
N PRO A 30 8.66 -17.18 8.66
CA PRO A 30 9.96 -16.57 8.51
C PRO A 30 9.69 -15.06 8.43
N ALA A 31 10.28 -14.31 9.35
CA ALA A 31 10.43 -12.88 9.17
C ALA A 31 11.00 -12.75 7.75
N THR A 32 10.20 -12.14 6.86
CA THR A 32 10.64 -11.81 5.50
C THR A 32 12.05 -11.30 5.65
N ASP A 33 13.00 -11.89 4.92
CA ASP A 33 14.40 -11.54 4.98
C ASP A 33 14.53 -10.04 5.02
N ALA A 34 14.79 -9.54 6.22
CA ALA A 34 15.05 -8.16 6.46
C ALA A 34 16.30 -7.85 5.67
N ILE A 35 16.11 -7.21 4.57
CA ILE A 35 17.04 -6.49 3.72
C ILE A 35 18.45 -6.50 4.31
N SER A 36 19.28 -7.39 3.79
CA SER A 36 20.71 -7.42 4.02
C SER A 36 21.28 -6.03 3.70
N SER A 37 21.73 -5.32 4.70
CA SER A 37 22.43 -4.06 4.57
C SER A 37 23.87 -4.33 4.13
N ALA A 38 24.11 -4.38 2.82
CA ALA A 38 25.46 -4.28 2.29
C ALA A 38 25.39 -3.67 0.89
N THR A 39 25.76 -2.40 0.74
CA THR A 39 26.09 -1.70 -0.52
C THR A 39 25.10 -1.85 -1.69
N ALA A 40 23.87 -2.19 -1.42
CA ALA A 40 22.81 -2.17 -2.41
C ALA A 40 22.33 -0.73 -2.60
N GLY A 41 22.19 -0.30 -3.84
CA GLY A 41 21.55 0.97 -4.21
C GLY A 41 20.16 1.11 -3.56
N LYS A 42 19.63 2.32 -3.56
CA LYS A 42 18.30 2.61 -3.00
C LYS A 42 17.25 1.68 -3.60
N LYS A 43 16.44 1.04 -2.75
CA LYS A 43 15.33 0.21 -3.23
C LYS A 43 14.18 1.11 -3.64
N MET A 44 13.83 1.10 -4.91
CA MET A 44 12.70 1.86 -5.45
C MET A 44 11.70 0.92 -6.10
N GLY A 45 10.45 1.05 -5.71
CA GLY A 45 9.33 0.42 -6.40
C GLY A 45 8.68 1.35 -7.42
N LEU A 46 8.03 0.75 -8.43
CA LEU A 46 7.17 1.45 -9.38
C LEU A 46 5.81 0.78 -9.44
N GLN A 47 4.74 1.58 -9.34
CA GLN A 47 3.40 1.14 -9.70
C GLN A 47 3.26 1.17 -11.23
N THR A 48 2.99 -0.01 -11.84
CA THR A 48 2.98 -0.16 -13.31
C THR A 48 1.83 0.55 -14.02
N TYR A 49 0.78 0.94 -13.28
CA TYR A 49 -0.28 1.83 -13.79
C TYR A 49 0.30 3.12 -14.38
N SER A 50 1.38 3.63 -13.81
CA SER A 50 2.10 4.82 -14.28
C SER A 50 2.50 4.76 -15.76
N LEU A 51 2.74 3.56 -16.28
CA LEU A 51 3.19 3.35 -17.66
C LEU A 51 2.06 2.92 -18.57
N GLY A 52 1.03 2.24 -18.06
CA GLY A 52 -0.13 1.80 -18.82
C GLY A 52 0.23 1.12 -20.14
N GLN A 53 -0.28 1.65 -21.24
CA GLN A 53 -0.06 1.13 -22.59
C GLN A 53 1.41 1.17 -23.03
N GLU A 54 2.19 2.16 -22.58
CA GLU A 54 3.59 2.28 -23.01
C GLU A 54 4.42 1.07 -22.58
N LEU A 55 4.13 0.48 -21.41
CA LEU A 55 4.79 -0.75 -20.96
C LEU A 55 4.31 -1.97 -21.79
N LEU A 56 3.00 -2.08 -22.02
CA LEU A 56 2.41 -3.25 -22.68
C LEU A 56 2.77 -3.36 -24.16
N GLN A 57 3.14 -2.26 -24.82
CA GLN A 57 3.56 -2.25 -26.21
C GLN A 57 4.86 -3.03 -26.45
N ASP A 58 5.81 -2.92 -25.50
CA ASP A 58 7.10 -3.62 -25.54
C ASP A 58 7.59 -3.87 -24.13
N MET A 59 6.98 -4.84 -23.47
CA MET A 59 7.27 -5.15 -22.06
C MET A 59 8.74 -5.47 -21.78
N PRO A 60 9.43 -6.34 -22.56
CA PRO A 60 10.82 -6.65 -22.27
C PRO A 60 11.74 -5.42 -22.28
N ASN A 61 11.62 -4.56 -23.29
CA ASN A 61 12.39 -3.32 -23.36
C ASN A 61 11.96 -2.33 -22.26
N GLY A 62 10.66 -2.20 -22.00
CA GLY A 62 10.14 -1.35 -20.94
C GLY A 62 10.69 -1.74 -19.55
N LEU A 63 10.66 -3.02 -19.21
CA LEU A 63 11.20 -3.54 -17.95
C LEU A 63 12.72 -3.31 -17.83
N ASN A 64 13.48 -3.54 -18.89
CA ASN A 64 14.92 -3.23 -18.93
C ASN A 64 15.19 -1.73 -18.73
N ARG A 65 14.36 -0.84 -19.27
CA ARG A 65 14.45 0.61 -19.02
C ARG A 65 14.23 0.94 -17.54
N LEU A 66 13.24 0.31 -16.91
CA LEU A 66 12.98 0.51 -15.47
C LEU A 66 14.15 0.05 -14.61
N ALA A 67 14.68 -1.14 -14.86
CA ALA A 67 15.86 -1.65 -14.16
C ALA A 67 17.07 -0.69 -14.33
N LYS A 68 17.30 -0.20 -15.56
CA LYS A 68 18.38 0.76 -15.85
C LYS A 68 18.14 2.12 -15.16
N ALA A 69 16.90 2.55 -15.00
CA ALA A 69 16.55 3.75 -14.25
C ALA A 69 16.74 3.59 -12.73
N GLY A 70 16.95 2.34 -12.25
CA GLY A 70 17.23 2.02 -10.85
C GLY A 70 16.04 1.55 -10.05
N TYR A 71 14.91 1.25 -10.69
CA TYR A 71 13.84 0.52 -10.03
C TYR A 71 14.26 -0.91 -9.74
N THR A 72 13.80 -1.45 -8.62
CA THR A 72 14.11 -2.82 -8.17
C THR A 72 12.86 -3.66 -8.01
N ASP A 73 11.76 -3.02 -7.71
CA ASP A 73 10.49 -3.65 -7.35
C ASP A 73 9.35 -3.09 -8.19
N LEU A 74 8.39 -3.93 -8.49
CA LEU A 74 7.16 -3.54 -9.17
C LEU A 74 5.96 -3.83 -8.28
N GLU A 75 5.05 -2.87 -8.24
CA GLU A 75 3.67 -3.09 -7.91
C GLU A 75 2.90 -3.16 -9.22
N ILE A 76 2.39 -4.34 -9.54
CA ILE A 76 1.73 -4.58 -10.82
C ILE A 76 0.25 -4.23 -10.75
N PHE A 77 -0.27 -3.87 -11.91
CA PHE A 77 -1.66 -3.51 -12.13
C PHE A 77 -2.23 -4.32 -13.31
N GLY A 78 -3.56 -4.40 -13.40
CA GLY A 78 -4.20 -4.98 -14.57
C GLY A 78 -4.62 -6.44 -14.43
N TYR A 79 -4.73 -6.96 -13.20
CA TYR A 79 -5.34 -8.27 -12.97
C TYR A 79 -6.77 -8.32 -13.48
N ARG A 80 -7.08 -9.36 -14.27
CA ARG A 80 -8.39 -9.63 -14.85
C ARG A 80 -9.02 -10.85 -14.18
N GLU A 81 -10.09 -10.61 -13.42
CA GLU A 81 -10.83 -11.65 -12.69
C GLU A 81 -11.38 -12.75 -13.60
N ASP A 82 -11.84 -12.37 -14.80
CA ASP A 82 -12.46 -13.27 -15.77
C ASP A 82 -11.48 -14.27 -16.38
N THR A 83 -10.23 -13.89 -16.57
CA THR A 83 -9.20 -14.69 -17.25
C THR A 83 -8.06 -15.13 -16.34
N GLY A 84 -7.89 -14.50 -15.19
CA GLY A 84 -6.72 -14.69 -14.33
C GLY A 84 -5.41 -14.21 -14.93
N LYS A 85 -5.46 -13.34 -15.93
CA LYS A 85 -4.32 -12.77 -16.63
C LYS A 85 -4.14 -11.29 -16.31
N PHE A 86 -3.06 -10.70 -16.78
CA PHE A 86 -2.73 -9.31 -16.58
C PHE A 86 -2.76 -8.55 -17.90
N GLY A 87 -3.26 -7.33 -17.90
CA GLY A 87 -3.36 -6.50 -19.09
C GLY A 87 -3.88 -5.11 -18.75
N ASP A 88 -4.21 -4.34 -19.78
CA ASP A 88 -4.83 -3.05 -19.61
C ASP A 88 -6.33 -3.17 -19.34
N TYR A 89 -6.85 -2.24 -18.54
CA TYR A 89 -8.29 -2.08 -18.34
C TYR A 89 -9.04 -1.49 -19.55
N ASN A 90 -8.32 -1.04 -20.56
CA ASN A 90 -8.98 -0.56 -21.77
C ASN A 90 -9.72 -1.73 -22.46
N PRO A 91 -11.05 -1.69 -22.56
CA PRO A 91 -11.83 -2.78 -23.17
C PRO A 91 -11.53 -3.02 -24.64
N LYS A 92 -10.84 -2.07 -25.31
CA LYS A 92 -10.38 -2.22 -26.68
C LYS A 92 -9.05 -2.97 -26.81
N ASN A 93 -8.34 -3.14 -25.71
CA ASN A 93 -7.07 -3.86 -25.69
C ASN A 93 -7.32 -5.31 -25.27
N THR A 94 -6.98 -6.25 -26.15
CA THR A 94 -7.15 -7.69 -25.93
C THR A 94 -5.84 -8.41 -25.59
N THR A 95 -4.75 -7.68 -25.38
CA THR A 95 -3.48 -8.27 -25.02
C THR A 95 -3.47 -8.58 -23.53
N PHE A 96 -3.48 -9.87 -23.20
CA PHE A 96 -3.42 -10.37 -21.84
C PHE A 96 -2.23 -11.31 -21.66
N ILE A 97 -1.49 -11.12 -20.58
CA ILE A 97 -0.27 -11.84 -20.26
C ILE A 97 -0.58 -12.80 -19.12
N ALA A 98 -0.23 -14.08 -19.28
CA ALA A 98 -0.34 -15.06 -18.20
C ALA A 98 0.65 -14.73 -17.06
N SER A 99 0.28 -15.09 -15.82
CA SER A 99 1.11 -14.83 -14.61
C SER A 99 2.56 -15.31 -14.78
N LYS A 100 2.75 -16.52 -15.28
CA LYS A 100 4.09 -17.11 -15.49
C LYS A 100 4.94 -16.34 -16.51
N ASP A 101 4.33 -15.90 -17.59
CA ASP A 101 5.03 -15.14 -18.64
C ASP A 101 5.37 -13.72 -18.12
N TYR A 102 4.45 -13.12 -17.37
CA TYR A 102 4.67 -11.81 -16.75
C TYR A 102 5.85 -11.91 -15.77
N LYS A 103 5.80 -12.88 -14.86
CA LYS A 103 6.88 -13.10 -13.89
C LYS A 103 8.22 -13.33 -14.58
N LYS A 104 8.23 -14.18 -15.60
CA LYS A 104 9.48 -14.46 -16.34
C LYS A 104 10.08 -13.20 -16.94
N MET A 105 9.27 -12.34 -17.59
CA MET A 105 9.78 -11.09 -18.19
C MET A 105 10.34 -10.15 -17.12
N VAL A 106 9.71 -10.07 -15.94
CA VAL A 106 10.19 -9.24 -14.83
C VAL A 106 11.48 -9.77 -14.25
N ASP A 107 11.56 -11.09 -14.03
CA ASP A 107 12.78 -11.77 -13.52
C ASP A 107 13.95 -11.62 -14.52
N ASP A 108 13.70 -11.79 -15.82
CA ASP A 108 14.70 -11.63 -16.89
C ASP A 108 15.29 -10.20 -16.93
N ALA A 109 14.51 -9.20 -16.54
CA ALA A 109 14.95 -7.81 -16.43
C ALA A 109 15.67 -7.50 -15.09
N GLY A 110 15.79 -8.47 -14.19
CA GLY A 110 16.38 -8.29 -12.86
C GLY A 110 15.51 -7.50 -11.89
N LEU A 111 14.21 -7.41 -12.15
CA LEU A 111 13.22 -6.77 -11.29
C LEU A 111 12.47 -7.83 -10.46
N ARG A 112 11.72 -7.37 -9.46
CA ARG A 112 10.87 -8.23 -8.62
C ARG A 112 9.44 -7.70 -8.63
N ILE A 113 8.45 -8.61 -8.72
CA ILE A 113 7.06 -8.27 -8.42
C ILE A 113 6.88 -8.41 -6.91
N SER A 114 6.71 -7.31 -6.19
CA SER A 114 6.58 -7.33 -4.73
C SER A 114 5.16 -7.03 -4.24
N SER A 115 4.37 -6.32 -5.04
CA SER A 115 2.97 -5.99 -4.73
C SER A 115 2.10 -6.01 -5.99
N SER A 116 0.79 -6.03 -5.81
CA SER A 116 -0.19 -5.96 -6.90
C SER A 116 -1.42 -5.18 -6.47
N HIS A 117 -1.82 -4.20 -7.30
CA HIS A 117 -3.11 -3.53 -7.20
C HIS A 117 -4.18 -4.32 -7.94
N LEU A 118 -5.24 -4.67 -7.24
CA LEU A 118 -6.40 -5.37 -7.82
C LEU A 118 -7.69 -5.02 -7.10
N THR A 119 -8.78 -5.05 -7.84
CA THR A 119 -10.12 -4.72 -7.32
C THR A 119 -11.12 -5.75 -7.81
N PRO A 120 -11.98 -6.31 -6.93
CA PRO A 120 -13.11 -7.12 -7.35
C PRO A 120 -14.01 -6.37 -8.34
N SER A 121 -14.53 -7.06 -9.35
CA SER A 121 -15.50 -6.48 -10.29
C SER A 121 -16.85 -6.17 -9.63
N LEU A 122 -17.19 -6.91 -8.56
CA LEU A 122 -18.37 -6.67 -7.74
C LEU A 122 -18.25 -5.34 -6.98
N ARG A 123 -19.23 -4.45 -7.13
CA ARG A 123 -19.22 -3.10 -6.54
C ARG A 123 -20.10 -2.96 -5.29
N GLU A 124 -20.96 -3.92 -5.02
CA GLU A 124 -21.91 -3.90 -3.90
C GLU A 124 -21.30 -4.61 -2.71
N TYR A 125 -20.67 -3.84 -1.83
CA TYR A 125 -20.04 -4.33 -0.60
C TYR A 125 -21.08 -4.49 0.50
N THR A 126 -21.78 -5.63 0.48
CA THR A 126 -22.84 -5.97 1.45
C THR A 126 -22.53 -7.30 2.12
N LYS A 127 -23.21 -7.58 3.24
CA LYS A 127 -23.05 -8.84 3.98
C LYS A 127 -23.45 -10.06 3.13
N GLU A 128 -24.47 -9.92 2.30
CA GLU A 128 -24.97 -10.95 1.41
C GLU A 128 -23.95 -11.31 0.33
N ASN A 129 -23.14 -10.37 -0.07
CA ASN A 129 -22.12 -10.56 -1.10
C ASN A 129 -20.75 -11.01 -0.56
N MET A 130 -20.56 -11.11 0.76
CA MET A 130 -19.29 -11.56 1.36
C MET A 130 -18.75 -12.87 0.74
N PRO A 131 -19.57 -13.91 0.48
CA PRO A 131 -19.04 -15.15 -0.12
C PRO A 131 -18.44 -14.94 -1.52
N LYS A 132 -18.96 -13.98 -2.31
CA LYS A 132 -18.41 -13.66 -3.64
C LYS A 132 -17.07 -12.95 -3.55
N PHE A 133 -16.90 -12.06 -2.55
CA PHE A 133 -15.59 -11.45 -2.26
C PHE A 133 -14.57 -12.50 -1.80
N ASP A 134 -14.98 -13.45 -0.96
CA ASP A 134 -14.11 -14.54 -0.55
C ASP A 134 -13.64 -15.37 -1.74
N GLU A 135 -14.54 -15.70 -2.68
CA GLU A 135 -14.22 -16.44 -3.90
C GLU A 135 -13.20 -15.67 -4.76
N PHE A 136 -13.45 -14.37 -4.98
CA PHE A 136 -12.51 -13.51 -5.70
C PHE A 136 -11.12 -13.52 -5.06
N TRP A 137 -11.05 -13.28 -3.74
CA TRP A 137 -9.76 -13.19 -3.06
C TRP A 137 -9.03 -14.53 -3.01
N LYS A 138 -9.71 -15.65 -2.86
CA LYS A 138 -9.10 -16.99 -2.97
C LYS A 138 -8.47 -17.22 -4.33
N LYS A 139 -9.23 -17.03 -5.40
CA LYS A 139 -8.77 -17.20 -6.78
C LYS A 139 -7.61 -16.25 -7.12
N ALA A 140 -7.73 -14.99 -6.74
CA ALA A 140 -6.67 -14.01 -6.94
C ALA A 140 -5.40 -14.38 -6.16
N THR A 141 -5.54 -14.84 -4.91
CA THR A 141 -4.41 -15.25 -4.06
C THR A 141 -3.60 -16.38 -4.68
N ASP A 142 -4.25 -17.40 -5.23
CA ASP A 142 -3.56 -18.53 -5.86
C ASP A 142 -2.65 -18.06 -7.02
N ILE A 143 -3.17 -17.16 -7.87
CA ILE A 143 -2.41 -16.59 -8.99
C ILE A 143 -1.26 -15.68 -8.51
N HIS A 144 -1.51 -14.87 -7.49
CA HIS A 144 -0.52 -13.94 -6.97
C HIS A 144 0.57 -14.64 -6.15
N ALA A 145 0.27 -15.79 -5.54
CA ALA A 145 1.27 -16.65 -4.92
C ALA A 145 2.25 -17.23 -5.96
N GLU A 146 1.79 -17.57 -7.18
CA GLU A 146 2.68 -17.98 -8.28
C GLU A 146 3.61 -16.84 -8.74
N LEU A 147 3.15 -15.60 -8.68
CA LEU A 147 3.96 -14.42 -8.99
C LEU A 147 5.02 -14.14 -7.90
N GLY A 148 4.82 -14.66 -6.69
CA GLY A 148 5.70 -14.42 -5.56
C GLY A 148 5.55 -13.04 -4.91
N VAL A 149 4.37 -12.41 -5.03
CA VAL A 149 4.09 -11.12 -4.40
C VAL A 149 4.09 -11.24 -2.87
N SER A 150 4.52 -10.20 -2.21
CA SER A 150 4.43 -10.08 -0.75
C SER A 150 3.15 -9.39 -0.30
N CYS A 151 2.56 -8.57 -1.17
CA CYS A 151 1.38 -7.76 -0.86
C CYS A 151 0.35 -7.81 -1.98
N MET A 152 -0.93 -7.79 -1.61
CA MET A 152 -2.06 -7.56 -2.52
C MET A 152 -2.85 -6.39 -1.98
N VAL A 153 -3.08 -5.36 -2.79
CA VAL A 153 -3.64 -4.08 -2.34
C VAL A 153 -4.87 -3.73 -3.18
N GLN A 154 -5.95 -3.35 -2.50
CA GLN A 154 -7.15 -2.83 -3.17
C GLN A 154 -7.09 -1.31 -3.24
N PRO A 155 -7.03 -0.70 -4.46
CA PRO A 155 -6.95 0.76 -4.62
C PRO A 155 -8.31 1.45 -4.83
N SER A 156 -9.40 0.71 -4.83
CA SER A 156 -10.73 1.28 -5.16
C SER A 156 -11.58 1.42 -3.92
N LEU A 157 -12.05 2.65 -3.65
CA LEU A 157 -13.00 2.93 -2.58
C LEU A 157 -14.37 2.34 -2.91
N PRO A 158 -14.91 1.43 -2.07
CA PRO A 158 -16.32 1.04 -2.13
C PRO A 158 -17.25 2.24 -1.84
N ARG A 159 -18.51 2.12 -2.22
CA ARG A 159 -19.51 3.13 -1.87
C ARG A 159 -19.71 3.18 -0.36
N ILE A 160 -19.44 4.32 0.25
CA ILE A 160 -19.62 4.60 1.67
C ILE A 160 -20.48 5.85 1.82
N GLU A 161 -21.66 5.71 2.39
CA GLU A 161 -22.58 6.82 2.65
C GLU A 161 -22.63 7.20 4.13
N ASN A 162 -22.32 6.26 5.01
CA ASN A 162 -22.35 6.42 6.46
C ASN A 162 -21.35 5.49 7.16
N GLU A 163 -21.21 5.63 8.49
CA GLU A 163 -20.28 4.82 9.28
C GLU A 163 -20.60 3.31 9.26
N ASP A 164 -21.87 2.92 9.10
CA ASP A 164 -22.23 1.49 9.09
C ASP A 164 -21.83 0.82 7.79
N ASP A 165 -21.87 1.53 6.65
CA ASP A 165 -21.30 1.02 5.39
C ASP A 165 -19.80 0.76 5.54
N ALA A 166 -19.07 1.69 6.18
CA ALA A 166 -17.63 1.53 6.42
C ALA A 166 -17.31 0.30 7.30
N LYS A 167 -18.17 -0.03 8.28
CA LYS A 167 -18.02 -1.23 9.09
C LYS A 167 -18.20 -2.51 8.27
N VAL A 168 -19.22 -2.55 7.40
CA VAL A 168 -19.43 -3.72 6.51
C VAL A 168 -18.27 -3.90 5.56
N VAL A 169 -17.77 -2.83 4.95
CA VAL A 169 -16.59 -2.85 4.09
C VAL A 169 -15.36 -3.34 4.84
N SER A 170 -15.14 -2.84 6.06
CA SER A 170 -14.01 -3.27 6.92
C SER A 170 -14.08 -4.76 7.27
N GLU A 171 -15.29 -5.32 7.45
CA GLU A 171 -15.47 -6.75 7.65
C GLU A 171 -15.05 -7.56 6.41
N ILE A 172 -15.40 -7.09 5.21
CA ILE A 172 -14.97 -7.69 3.94
C ILE A 172 -13.44 -7.61 3.78
N PHE A 173 -12.83 -6.49 4.14
CA PHE A 173 -11.37 -6.32 4.13
C PHE A 173 -10.67 -7.29 5.09
N ASN A 174 -11.21 -7.46 6.31
CA ASN A 174 -10.68 -8.43 7.28
C ASN A 174 -10.72 -9.87 6.73
N ARG A 175 -11.78 -10.23 6.00
CA ARG A 175 -11.90 -11.54 5.36
C ARG A 175 -10.90 -11.71 4.23
N ALA A 176 -10.70 -10.70 3.39
CA ALA A 176 -9.68 -10.70 2.36
C ALA A 176 -8.28 -10.91 2.96
N GLY A 177 -7.95 -10.16 4.01
CA GLY A 177 -6.68 -10.31 4.73
C GLY A 177 -6.49 -11.69 5.36
N GLU A 178 -7.55 -12.29 5.90
CA GLU A 178 -7.48 -13.66 6.42
C GLU A 178 -7.22 -14.70 5.31
N ILE A 179 -7.79 -14.49 4.13
CA ILE A 179 -7.60 -15.38 2.98
C ILE A 179 -6.15 -15.30 2.49
N THR A 180 -5.66 -14.09 2.19
CA THR A 180 -4.30 -13.89 1.64
C THR A 180 -3.21 -14.27 2.64
N LYS A 181 -3.43 -14.07 3.93
CA LYS A 181 -2.50 -14.44 5.01
C LYS A 181 -2.19 -15.94 5.02
N LYS A 182 -3.12 -16.81 4.61
CA LYS A 182 -2.90 -18.26 4.52
C LYS A 182 -1.84 -18.64 3.47
N ALA A 183 -1.68 -17.80 2.46
CA ALA A 183 -0.62 -17.91 1.45
C ALA A 183 0.66 -17.13 1.82
N GLY A 184 0.71 -16.51 2.99
CA GLY A 184 1.84 -15.67 3.41
C GLY A 184 1.87 -14.29 2.75
N ILE A 185 0.75 -13.84 2.17
CA ILE A 185 0.63 -12.56 1.47
C ILE A 185 -0.11 -11.57 2.37
N LEU A 186 0.42 -10.35 2.52
CA LEU A 186 -0.26 -9.27 3.21
C LEU A 186 -1.36 -8.70 2.32
N TRP A 187 -2.53 -8.44 2.92
CA TRP A 187 -3.60 -7.72 2.23
C TRP A 187 -3.66 -6.29 2.69
N GLY A 188 -3.87 -5.36 1.77
CA GLY A 188 -3.93 -3.94 2.10
C GLY A 188 -4.97 -3.15 1.34
N TYR A 189 -5.18 -1.94 1.83
CA TYR A 189 -6.02 -0.93 1.20
C TYR A 189 -5.16 0.31 0.87
N HIS A 190 -5.37 0.88 -0.32
CA HIS A 190 -4.73 2.09 -0.80
C HIS A 190 -5.75 3.23 -0.91
N ASN A 191 -5.42 4.37 -0.33
CA ASN A 191 -6.29 5.55 -0.34
C ASN A 191 -6.09 6.43 -1.58
N HIS A 192 -7.18 7.11 -1.94
CA HIS A 192 -7.17 8.34 -2.72
C HIS A 192 -7.63 9.51 -1.83
N SER A 193 -8.06 10.62 -2.42
CA SER A 193 -8.52 11.79 -1.65
C SER A 193 -9.94 11.64 -1.07
N ASN A 194 -10.74 10.72 -1.61
CA ASN A 194 -12.13 10.53 -1.18
C ASN A 194 -12.25 9.89 0.20
N GLU A 195 -11.26 9.11 0.63
CA GLU A 195 -11.19 8.48 1.94
C GLU A 195 -11.06 9.51 3.07
N PHE A 196 -10.60 10.70 2.73
CA PHE A 196 -10.52 11.83 3.66
C PHE A 196 -11.78 12.70 3.66
N LYS A 197 -12.89 12.22 3.08
CA LYS A 197 -14.22 12.76 3.31
C LYS A 197 -14.79 12.20 4.62
N ARG A 198 -15.59 13.03 5.29
CA ARG A 198 -16.27 12.62 6.51
C ARG A 198 -17.64 12.07 6.21
N VAL A 199 -18.00 10.99 6.87
CA VAL A 199 -19.34 10.43 6.87
C VAL A 199 -19.93 10.47 8.27
N LEU A 200 -21.25 10.55 8.34
CA LEU A 200 -22.01 10.59 9.58
C LEU A 200 -22.48 9.18 9.95
N LYS A 201 -22.98 9.02 11.17
CA LYS A 201 -23.71 7.81 11.57
C LYS A 201 -25.00 7.69 10.75
N ALA A 202 -25.43 6.45 10.53
CA ALA A 202 -26.68 6.21 9.82
C ALA A 202 -27.85 6.97 10.48
N GLY A 203 -28.62 7.69 9.66
CA GLY A 203 -29.74 8.51 10.12
C GLY A 203 -29.39 9.91 10.64
N GLU A 204 -28.14 10.22 10.87
CA GLU A 204 -27.70 11.57 11.19
C GLU A 204 -27.75 12.48 9.95
N LYS A 205 -28.07 13.77 10.18
CA LYS A 205 -28.12 14.78 9.11
C LYS A 205 -26.97 15.78 9.26
N PRO A 206 -26.42 16.29 8.14
CA PRO A 206 -25.47 17.40 8.17
C PRO A 206 -26.09 18.63 8.89
N GLU A 207 -25.24 19.42 9.51
CA GLU A 207 -25.67 20.71 10.08
C GLU A 207 -26.18 21.63 8.98
N GLN A 208 -27.33 22.29 9.22
CA GLN A 208 -27.93 23.20 8.25
C GLN A 208 -27.10 24.47 8.03
N ASN A 209 -26.44 24.96 9.07
CA ASN A 209 -25.55 26.13 9.03
C ASN A 209 -24.26 25.82 9.81
N PRO A 210 -23.34 25.05 9.22
CA PRO A 210 -22.11 24.71 9.92
C PRO A 210 -21.25 25.95 10.15
N ASN A 211 -20.67 26.04 11.33
CA ASN A 211 -19.65 27.05 11.58
C ASN A 211 -18.46 26.79 10.64
N PRO A 212 -18.11 27.73 9.72
CA PRO A 212 -17.03 27.49 8.74
C PRO A 212 -15.65 27.34 9.36
N TRP A 213 -15.51 27.71 10.65
CA TRP A 213 -14.24 27.62 11.41
C TRP A 213 -14.18 26.39 12.33
N ALA A 214 -15.25 25.61 12.42
CA ALA A 214 -15.29 24.37 13.17
C ALA A 214 -15.00 23.16 12.24
N PRO A 215 -14.32 22.10 12.73
CA PRO A 215 -14.20 20.87 11.96
C PRO A 215 -15.58 20.34 11.56
N PRO A 216 -15.78 19.91 10.31
CA PRO A 216 -17.02 19.28 9.90
C PRO A 216 -17.36 18.08 10.79
N LYS A 217 -18.65 17.85 11.06
CA LYS A 217 -19.12 16.64 11.75
C LYS A 217 -18.76 15.38 10.96
N GLY A 218 -18.73 14.27 11.68
CA GLY A 218 -18.49 12.93 11.11
C GLY A 218 -17.03 12.49 11.22
N THR A 219 -16.82 11.26 10.79
CA THR A 219 -15.52 10.57 10.85
C THR A 219 -14.96 10.39 9.43
N TYR A 220 -13.67 10.54 9.23
CA TYR A 220 -13.04 10.24 7.95
C TYR A 220 -13.23 8.75 7.60
N ILE A 221 -13.47 8.45 6.33
CA ILE A 221 -13.62 7.07 5.85
C ILE A 221 -12.33 6.28 6.12
N GLU A 222 -11.17 6.87 5.84
CA GLU A 222 -9.87 6.26 6.13
C GLU A 222 -9.72 5.90 7.62
N GLU A 223 -10.11 6.81 8.51
CA GLU A 223 -10.07 6.58 9.96
C GLU A 223 -11.02 5.43 10.37
N LEU A 224 -12.19 5.33 9.75
CA LEU A 224 -13.12 4.23 10.00
C LEU A 224 -12.53 2.89 9.56
N PHE A 225 -11.86 2.83 8.39
CA PHE A 225 -11.18 1.63 7.95
C PHE A 225 -10.05 1.23 8.90
N LEU A 226 -9.20 2.18 9.30
CA LEU A 226 -8.12 1.96 10.26
C LEU A 226 -8.61 1.42 11.60
N LYS A 227 -9.76 1.92 12.10
CA LYS A 227 -10.34 1.52 13.39
C LYS A 227 -11.11 0.20 13.36
N ASN A 228 -11.78 -0.10 12.24
CA ASN A 228 -12.67 -1.26 12.13
C ASN A 228 -11.99 -2.50 11.52
N THR A 229 -10.75 -2.37 11.03
CA THR A 229 -9.99 -3.51 10.49
C THR A 229 -8.96 -4.03 11.47
N ASP A 230 -8.77 -5.34 11.47
CA ASP A 230 -7.80 -6.06 12.28
C ASP A 230 -6.37 -5.79 11.77
N PRO A 231 -5.46 -5.23 12.58
CA PRO A 231 -4.09 -4.92 12.17
C PRO A 231 -3.25 -6.15 11.78
N ASP A 232 -3.64 -7.33 12.24
CA ASP A 232 -2.99 -8.59 11.87
C ASP A 232 -3.45 -9.15 10.52
N LYS A 233 -4.48 -8.55 9.91
CA LYS A 233 -5.08 -8.98 8.66
C LYS A 233 -5.01 -7.92 7.57
N VAL A 234 -5.10 -6.65 7.94
CA VAL A 234 -5.22 -5.53 7.00
C VAL A 234 -4.13 -4.51 7.28
N MET A 235 -3.28 -4.29 6.31
CA MET A 235 -2.35 -3.16 6.28
C MET A 235 -2.90 -2.03 5.41
N PHE A 236 -2.23 -0.86 5.44
CA PHE A 236 -2.56 0.27 4.57
C PHE A 236 -1.35 0.69 3.78
N GLU A 237 -1.60 1.07 2.53
CA GLU A 237 -0.67 1.74 1.66
C GLU A 237 -1.10 3.20 1.52
N LEU A 238 -0.31 4.11 2.09
CA LEU A 238 -0.62 5.53 2.09
C LEU A 238 -0.13 6.18 0.81
N ASP A 239 -1.06 6.67 -0.01
CA ASP A 239 -0.70 7.60 -1.08
C ASP A 239 -0.54 9.00 -0.49
N VAL A 240 0.70 9.48 -0.47
CA VAL A 240 1.05 10.75 0.18
C VAL A 240 0.49 11.96 -0.58
N TYR A 241 0.39 11.89 -1.91
CA TYR A 241 -0.17 12.97 -2.72
C TYR A 241 -1.69 13.06 -2.56
N TRP A 242 -2.38 11.93 -2.61
CA TRP A 242 -3.82 11.91 -2.43
C TRP A 242 -4.23 12.28 -1.01
N ALA A 243 -3.42 12.00 0.01
CA ALA A 243 -3.64 12.53 1.35
C ALA A 243 -3.61 14.06 1.35
N VAL A 244 -2.59 14.69 0.72
CA VAL A 244 -2.50 16.15 0.58
C VAL A 244 -3.68 16.72 -0.23
N MET A 245 -4.10 16.03 -1.30
CA MET A 245 -5.29 16.43 -2.07
C MET A 245 -6.59 16.29 -1.25
N GLY A 246 -6.63 15.37 -0.30
CA GLY A 246 -7.67 15.24 0.72
C GLY A 246 -7.54 16.25 1.88
N GLN A 247 -6.63 17.24 1.77
CA GLN A 247 -6.35 18.25 2.79
C GLN A 247 -5.82 17.65 4.11
N GLN A 248 -5.04 16.57 4.00
CA GLN A 248 -4.45 15.88 5.14
C GLN A 248 -2.91 15.91 5.07
N ASP A 249 -2.26 15.89 6.22
CA ASP A 249 -0.81 15.72 6.31
C ASP A 249 -0.48 14.22 6.40
N PRO A 250 0.20 13.63 5.39
CA PRO A 250 0.57 12.22 5.42
C PRO A 250 1.51 11.87 6.60
N VAL A 251 2.30 12.83 7.09
CA VAL A 251 3.17 12.63 8.25
C VAL A 251 2.34 12.45 9.51
N GLU A 252 1.32 13.29 9.71
CA GLU A 252 0.40 13.18 10.85
C GLU A 252 -0.36 11.84 10.85
N TRP A 253 -0.82 11.38 9.68
CA TRP A 253 -1.47 10.06 9.58
C TRP A 253 -0.52 8.92 9.95
N MET A 254 0.72 8.95 9.49
CA MET A 254 1.73 7.97 9.88
C MET A 254 2.05 8.02 11.38
N GLU A 255 2.07 9.21 12.00
CA GLU A 255 2.27 9.38 13.44
C GLU A 255 1.13 8.82 14.27
N ASN A 256 -0.11 9.09 13.86
CA ASN A 256 -1.30 8.67 14.58
C ASN A 256 -1.56 7.15 14.46
N TYR A 257 -1.10 6.52 13.37
CA TYR A 257 -1.33 5.10 13.07
C TYR A 257 -0.04 4.34 12.67
N PRO A 258 1.03 4.36 13.49
CA PRO A 258 2.38 3.92 13.07
C PRO A 258 2.48 2.45 12.69
N ASN A 259 1.57 1.61 13.16
CA ASN A 259 1.57 0.16 12.90
C ASN A 259 0.64 -0.25 11.74
N ARG A 260 -0.10 0.69 11.17
CA ARG A 260 -1.10 0.40 10.13
C ARG A 260 -0.57 0.61 8.73
N PHE A 261 0.20 1.66 8.50
CA PHE A 261 0.83 1.95 7.21
C PHE A 261 2.09 1.11 7.04
N LYS A 262 2.12 0.26 6.00
CA LYS A 262 3.24 -0.64 5.69
C LYS A 262 3.87 -0.33 4.34
N LEU A 263 3.12 0.26 3.44
CA LEU A 263 3.57 0.69 2.12
C LEU A 263 3.23 2.17 1.90
N LEU A 264 3.96 2.82 0.99
CA LEU A 264 3.64 4.17 0.53
C LEU A 264 3.57 4.21 -1.00
N HIS A 265 2.63 4.98 -1.53
CA HIS A 265 2.78 5.56 -2.86
C HIS A 265 3.46 6.91 -2.74
N ILE A 266 4.65 6.98 -3.34
CA ILE A 266 5.39 8.22 -3.51
C ILE A 266 4.92 8.84 -4.81
N LYS A 267 4.08 9.83 -4.67
CA LYS A 267 3.36 10.50 -5.75
C LYS A 267 3.46 12.00 -5.61
N ASP A 268 3.48 12.68 -6.73
CA ASP A 268 3.39 14.13 -6.85
C ASP A 268 2.35 14.45 -7.93
N ARG A 269 2.20 15.70 -8.30
CA ARG A 269 1.29 16.08 -9.37
C ARG A 269 1.56 15.36 -10.70
N TRP A 270 2.82 15.08 -10.99
CA TRP A 270 3.29 14.19 -12.04
C TRP A 270 4.70 13.66 -11.72
N ILE A 271 5.78 14.34 -12.14
CA ILE A 271 7.15 13.92 -11.79
C ILE A 271 7.41 14.22 -10.32
N ILE A 272 7.99 13.26 -9.62
CA ILE A 272 8.33 13.40 -8.20
C ILE A 272 9.28 14.59 -8.00
N GLY A 273 8.89 15.50 -7.10
CA GLY A 273 9.67 16.70 -6.75
C GLY A 273 9.40 17.93 -7.61
N ASP A 274 8.68 17.82 -8.74
CA ASP A 274 8.46 18.94 -9.67
C ASP A 274 7.44 19.98 -9.16
N SER A 275 6.46 19.57 -8.34
CA SER A 275 5.39 20.47 -7.91
C SER A 275 5.79 21.43 -6.79
N GLY A 276 6.74 21.04 -5.96
CA GLY A 276 7.08 21.73 -4.73
C GLY A 276 6.02 21.62 -3.62
N MET A 277 4.93 20.86 -3.82
CA MET A 277 3.84 20.69 -2.86
C MET A 277 4.16 19.65 -1.79
N MET A 278 4.99 18.66 -2.11
CA MET A 278 5.22 17.50 -1.29
C MET A 278 6.48 17.65 -0.43
N ASN A 279 6.34 17.48 0.88
CA ASN A 279 7.48 17.49 1.80
C ASN A 279 8.12 16.11 1.90
N PHE A 280 8.68 15.61 0.79
CA PHE A 280 9.30 14.29 0.73
C PHE A 280 10.36 14.03 1.82
N PRO A 281 11.23 15.00 2.21
CA PRO A 281 12.17 14.77 3.31
C PRO A 281 11.49 14.33 4.61
N ASN A 282 10.41 15.00 5.02
CA ASN A 282 9.69 14.65 6.24
C ASN A 282 8.87 13.35 6.08
N ILE A 283 8.29 13.14 4.90
CA ILE A 283 7.56 11.90 4.59
C ILE A 283 8.48 10.69 4.71
N PHE A 284 9.64 10.69 4.03
CA PHE A 284 10.59 9.58 4.10
C PHE A 284 11.18 9.40 5.50
N LYS A 285 11.49 10.50 6.20
CA LYS A 285 11.94 10.43 7.60
C LYS A 285 10.93 9.66 8.45
N LYS A 286 9.66 10.06 8.43
CA LYS A 286 8.60 9.40 9.19
C LYS A 286 8.39 7.95 8.75
N ALA A 287 8.38 7.69 7.47
CA ALA A 287 8.26 6.35 6.92
C ALA A 287 9.31 5.38 7.46
N TYR A 288 10.57 5.80 7.53
CA TYR A 288 11.64 5.00 8.12
C TYR A 288 11.52 4.86 9.65
N GLU A 289 11.04 5.90 10.35
CA GLU A 289 10.78 5.84 11.79
C GLU A 289 9.73 4.79 12.15
N ILE A 290 8.66 4.67 11.35
CA ILE A 290 7.60 3.67 11.58
C ILE A 290 7.90 2.29 10.99
N GLY A 291 9.01 2.13 10.27
CA GLY A 291 9.45 0.85 9.70
C GLY A 291 8.59 0.37 8.53
N ILE A 292 8.36 1.23 7.53
CA ILE A 292 7.64 0.82 6.32
C ILE A 292 8.38 -0.32 5.60
N LEU A 293 7.66 -1.18 4.90
CA LEU A 293 8.22 -2.31 4.16
C LEU A 293 8.76 -1.89 2.79
N GLY A 294 8.16 -0.87 2.17
CA GLY A 294 8.53 -0.38 0.85
C GLY A 294 7.70 0.80 0.39
N TYR A 295 8.07 1.34 -0.76
CA TYR A 295 7.30 2.38 -1.43
C TYR A 295 7.33 2.18 -2.94
N TYR A 296 6.29 2.68 -3.60
CA TYR A 296 6.17 2.65 -5.06
C TYR A 296 5.96 4.07 -5.59
N VAL A 297 6.71 4.41 -6.62
CA VAL A 297 6.49 5.63 -7.39
C VAL A 297 5.25 5.45 -8.24
N GLU A 298 4.36 6.44 -8.22
CA GLU A 298 3.21 6.45 -9.11
C GLU A 298 3.06 7.80 -9.81
N LEU A 299 2.83 7.75 -11.12
CA LEU A 299 2.59 8.92 -11.96
C LEU A 299 1.18 8.87 -12.55
N GLU A 300 0.42 9.93 -12.29
CA GLU A 300 -0.85 10.22 -12.95
C GLU A 300 -0.87 11.72 -13.34
N GLY A 301 -1.67 12.06 -14.34
CA GLY A 301 -1.91 13.44 -14.70
C GLY A 301 -1.30 13.89 -16.03
N ASP A 302 -1.07 15.19 -16.17
CA ASP A 302 -0.67 15.81 -17.42
C ASP A 302 0.81 15.58 -17.76
N LYS A 303 1.03 14.82 -18.81
CA LYS A 303 2.37 14.51 -19.35
C LYS A 303 3.08 15.72 -19.96
N LYS A 304 2.38 16.80 -20.26
CA LYS A 304 2.92 17.98 -20.95
C LYS A 304 3.75 17.65 -22.19
N GLY A 305 3.27 16.72 -23.01
CA GLY A 305 3.94 16.28 -24.24
C GLY A 305 5.07 15.26 -24.04
N ARG A 306 5.34 14.81 -22.80
CA ARG A 306 6.35 13.78 -22.49
C ARG A 306 5.72 12.37 -22.52
N THR A 307 6.57 11.35 -22.60
CA THR A 307 6.13 9.95 -22.42
C THR A 307 6.02 9.58 -20.95
N GLN A 308 5.30 8.51 -20.62
CA GLN A 308 5.26 8.00 -19.24
C GLN A 308 6.64 7.52 -18.78
N PHE A 309 7.40 6.88 -19.68
CA PHE A 309 8.77 6.46 -19.36
C PHE A 309 9.67 7.64 -19.01
N GLU A 310 9.61 8.77 -19.74
CA GLU A 310 10.38 9.97 -19.38
C GLU A 310 10.01 10.48 -17.97
N GLY A 311 8.72 10.37 -17.60
CA GLY A 311 8.25 10.75 -16.27
C GLY A 311 8.82 9.87 -15.17
N VAL A 312 8.71 8.54 -15.30
CA VAL A 312 9.21 7.61 -14.28
C VAL A 312 10.74 7.62 -14.18
N GLU A 313 11.46 7.75 -15.30
CA GLU A 313 12.92 7.88 -15.31
C GLU A 313 13.40 9.15 -14.58
N LYS A 314 12.72 10.29 -14.79
CA LYS A 314 13.02 11.53 -14.05
C LYS A 314 12.70 11.44 -12.57
N SER A 315 11.59 10.80 -12.23
CA SER A 315 11.22 10.53 -10.84
C SER A 315 12.27 9.66 -10.13
N ALA A 316 12.75 8.61 -10.80
CA ALA A 316 13.83 7.78 -10.31
C ALA A 316 15.12 8.60 -10.08
N ALA A 317 15.52 9.40 -11.06
CA ALA A 317 16.71 10.25 -10.94
C ALA A 317 16.62 11.23 -9.76
N TYR A 318 15.46 11.83 -9.53
CA TYR A 318 15.21 12.68 -8.37
C TYR A 318 15.41 11.92 -7.05
N LEU A 319 14.78 10.74 -6.90
CA LEU A 319 14.86 9.95 -5.67
C LEU A 319 16.26 9.38 -5.44
N GLN A 320 16.98 8.98 -6.49
CA GLN A 320 18.37 8.54 -6.39
C GLN A 320 19.29 9.64 -5.89
N ALA A 321 19.11 10.87 -6.39
CA ALA A 321 19.90 12.03 -5.96
C ALA A 321 19.50 12.55 -4.56
N ALA A 322 18.31 12.20 -4.07
CA ALA A 322 17.76 12.71 -2.81
C ALA A 322 18.48 12.14 -1.58
N PRO A 323 19.07 12.96 -0.71
CA PRO A 323 19.83 12.47 0.46
C PRO A 323 18.93 11.86 1.55
N PHE A 324 17.64 12.13 1.51
CA PHE A 324 16.66 11.62 2.47
C PHE A 324 16.10 10.24 2.10
N VAL A 325 16.36 9.73 0.92
CA VAL A 325 15.99 8.37 0.49
C VAL A 325 17.17 7.43 0.80
N LYS A 326 16.89 6.33 1.50
CA LYS A 326 17.88 5.33 1.93
C LYS A 326 17.86 4.11 1.02
#